data_0fb6228244809b84a9ea0e47251d23a8
#
_entry.id   0fb6228244809b84a9ea0e47251d23a8
#
_cell.length_a   1.000
_cell.length_b   1.000
_cell.length_c   1.000
_cell.angle_alpha   90.00
_cell.angle_beta   90.00
_cell.angle_gamma   90.00
#
_symmetry.space_group_name_H-M   'P 1'
#
loop_
_entity.id
_entity.type
_entity.pdbx_description
1 polymer ?
#
loop_
_entity_poly.entity_id
_entity_poly.type
_entity_poly.pdbx_seq_one_letter_code
_entity_poly.pdbx_strand_id
1 'polypeptide(L)'
;MAVQAIVEATDANFDQEVLKSEQPVLVDFWAVWCGPCKMIAPVIDELATGYQGKAKIMKMDVDKNVATPVRYNVRGIPTLLIFKGGQVVEQIVGYKDKAFLEAALNKHVSAGLTPRATA
;
A
#
# COMPACT_ATOMS: atom_id res chain seq x y z
N MET A 1 6.50 -18.84 -4.31
CA MET A 1 6.80 -18.39 -4.48
C MET A 1 6.37 -17.36 -4.51
N ALA A 2 6.28 -17.00 -4.56
CA ALA A 2 5.60 -16.18 -4.77
C ALA A 2 5.61 -15.00 -4.18
N VAL A 3 5.64 -14.83 -3.23
CA VAL A 3 5.52 -13.77 -2.68
C VAL A 3 6.42 -12.76 -2.72
N GLN A 4 7.24 -12.70 -3.60
CA GLN A 4 8.08 -11.68 -3.68
C GLN A 4 7.44 -10.45 -4.06
N ALA A 5 6.18 -10.41 -4.32
CA ALA A 5 5.48 -9.23 -4.76
C ALA A 5 5.41 -8.14 -3.70
N ILE A 6 5.60 -8.45 -2.43
CA ILE A 6 5.59 -7.43 -1.38
C ILE A 6 6.99 -6.96 -1.11
N VAL A 7 7.18 -5.65 -1.13
CA VAL A 7 8.47 -5.05 -0.84
C VAL A 7 8.38 -4.32 0.48
N GLU A 8 9.39 -4.43 1.29
CA GLU A 8 9.38 -3.76 2.58
C GLU A 8 9.70 -2.29 2.40
N ALA A 9 8.88 -1.42 2.96
CA ALA A 9 9.12 0.01 2.95
C ALA A 9 9.83 0.38 4.24
N THR A 10 10.81 1.26 4.14
CA THR A 10 11.54 1.73 5.31
C THR A 10 11.66 3.24 5.21
N ASP A 11 12.03 3.87 6.33
CA ASP A 11 12.26 5.30 6.31
C ASP A 11 13.35 5.64 5.28
N ALA A 12 14.32 4.75 5.11
CA ALA A 12 15.42 5.00 4.19
C ALA A 12 15.03 4.91 2.73
N ASN A 13 14.14 3.98 2.38
CA ASN A 13 13.81 3.78 0.97
C ASN A 13 12.49 4.44 0.54
N PHE A 14 11.79 5.10 1.46
CA PHE A 14 10.45 5.58 1.20
C PHE A 14 10.38 6.54 0.01
N ASP A 15 11.26 7.52 -0.03
CA ASP A 15 11.22 8.49 -1.11
C ASP A 15 11.44 7.81 -2.46
N GLN A 16 12.40 6.93 -2.54
CA GLN A 16 12.73 6.28 -3.80
C GLN A 16 11.64 5.29 -4.23
N GLU A 17 11.18 4.47 -3.29
CA GLU A 17 10.27 3.38 -3.64
C GLU A 17 8.80 3.82 -3.71
N VAL A 18 8.42 4.79 -2.92
CA VAL A 18 7.03 5.21 -2.86
C VAL A 18 6.79 6.53 -3.57
N LEU A 19 7.52 7.58 -3.19
CA LEU A 19 7.22 8.90 -3.71
C LEU A 19 7.62 9.06 -5.17
N LYS A 20 8.66 8.36 -5.60
CA LYS A 20 9.10 8.43 -6.98
C LYS A 20 8.58 7.32 -7.86
N SER A 21 7.69 6.49 -7.31
CA SER A 21 7.16 5.37 -8.09
C SER A 21 6.26 5.86 -9.20
N GLU A 22 6.35 5.23 -10.36
CA GLU A 22 5.51 5.55 -11.47
C GLU A 22 4.18 4.80 -11.38
N GLN A 23 4.09 3.80 -10.53
CA GLN A 23 2.86 3.07 -10.30
C GLN A 23 2.22 3.56 -9.02
N PRO A 24 0.92 3.40 -8.84
CA PRO A 24 0.32 3.60 -7.53
C PRO A 24 0.95 2.66 -6.52
N VAL A 25 1.11 3.12 -5.29
CA VAL A 25 1.72 2.31 -4.23
C VAL A 25 0.81 2.26 -3.04
N LEU A 26 0.50 1.05 -2.57
CA LEU A 26 -0.23 0.88 -1.33
C LEU A 26 0.79 0.53 -0.25
N VAL A 27 0.80 1.28 0.84
CA VAL A 27 1.70 1.00 1.95
C VAL A 27 0.87 0.62 3.16
N ASP A 28 1.10 -0.60 3.68
CA ASP A 28 0.41 -1.12 4.86
C ASP A 28 1.31 -0.85 6.06
N PHE A 29 0.89 0.07 6.95
CA PHE A 29 1.64 0.36 8.17
C PHE A 29 1.15 -0.62 9.23
N TRP A 30 2.06 -1.40 9.79
CA TRP A 30 1.71 -2.53 10.65
C TRP A 30 2.74 -2.73 11.77
N ALA A 31 2.41 -3.62 12.71
CA ALA A 31 3.36 -4.02 13.74
C ALA A 31 3.09 -5.47 14.08
N VAL A 32 4.14 -6.16 14.57
CA VAL A 32 4.02 -7.59 14.86
C VAL A 32 3.03 -7.89 15.96
N TRP A 33 2.79 -6.97 16.87
CA TRP A 33 1.89 -7.18 17.99
C TRP A 33 0.43 -6.81 17.69
N CYS A 34 0.16 -6.37 16.48
CA CYS A 34 -1.15 -5.84 16.14
C CYS A 34 -2.03 -6.94 15.58
N GLY A 35 -3.10 -7.29 16.29
CA GLY A 35 -4.03 -8.34 15.86
C GLY A 35 -4.70 -8.06 14.52
N PRO A 36 -5.33 -6.88 14.36
CA PRO A 36 -5.96 -6.58 13.07
C PRO A 36 -4.98 -6.53 11.92
N CYS A 37 -3.72 -6.19 12.18
CA CYS A 37 -2.70 -6.22 11.14
C CYS A 37 -2.47 -7.64 10.65
N LYS A 38 -2.54 -8.61 11.58
CA LYS A 38 -2.36 -10.00 11.21
C LYS A 38 -3.56 -10.51 10.42
N MET A 39 -4.74 -9.98 10.71
CA MET A 39 -5.93 -10.39 9.99
C MET A 39 -5.92 -9.90 8.56
N ILE A 40 -5.37 -8.71 8.31
CA ILE A 40 -5.37 -8.16 6.97
C ILE A 40 -4.19 -8.68 6.15
N ALA A 41 -3.18 -9.27 6.79
CA ALA A 41 -1.98 -9.71 6.08
C ALA A 41 -2.27 -10.64 4.90
N PRO A 42 -3.14 -11.64 5.01
CA PRO A 42 -3.42 -12.48 3.85
C PRO A 42 -4.05 -11.72 2.69
N VAL A 43 -4.85 -10.71 3.00
CA VAL A 43 -5.47 -9.89 1.96
C VAL A 43 -4.40 -9.08 1.26
N ILE A 44 -3.44 -8.53 2.02
CA ILE A 44 -2.35 -7.76 1.44
C ILE A 44 -1.51 -8.66 0.53
N ASP A 45 -1.27 -9.91 0.94
CA ASP A 45 -0.53 -10.85 0.11
C ASP A 45 -1.26 -11.11 -1.22
N GLU A 46 -2.58 -11.25 -1.15
CA GLU A 46 -3.36 -11.49 -2.36
C GLU A 46 -3.33 -10.29 -3.28
N LEU A 47 -3.40 -9.09 -2.70
CA LEU A 47 -3.34 -7.88 -3.51
C LEU A 47 -1.98 -7.78 -4.20
N ALA A 48 -0.92 -8.11 -3.47
CA ALA A 48 0.42 -8.03 -4.05
C ALA A 48 0.54 -8.92 -5.28
N THR A 49 -0.02 -10.12 -5.20
CA THR A 49 0.02 -11.03 -6.33
C THR A 49 -0.88 -10.54 -7.46
N GLY A 50 -2.07 -10.09 -7.13
CA GLY A 50 -3.04 -9.71 -8.15
C GLY A 50 -2.72 -8.41 -8.87
N TYR A 51 -1.97 -7.53 -8.24
CA TYR A 51 -1.68 -6.23 -8.83
C TYR A 51 -0.27 -6.10 -9.38
N GLN A 52 0.45 -7.20 -9.52
CA GLN A 52 1.79 -7.13 -10.10
C GLN A 52 1.73 -6.46 -11.46
N GLY A 53 2.60 -5.51 -11.69
CA GLY A 53 2.62 -4.75 -12.93
C GLY A 53 1.63 -3.58 -12.97
N LYS A 54 0.72 -3.49 -12.00
CA LYS A 54 -0.27 -2.44 -11.99
C LYS A 54 -0.12 -1.51 -10.80
N ALA A 55 0.22 -2.04 -9.67
CA ALA A 55 0.42 -1.26 -8.45
C ALA A 55 1.46 -1.94 -7.61
N LYS A 56 2.14 -1.18 -6.78
CA LYS A 56 3.17 -1.74 -5.91
C LYS A 56 2.54 -1.88 -4.53
N ILE A 57 2.73 -3.02 -3.90
CA ILE A 57 2.19 -3.28 -2.57
C ILE A 57 3.37 -3.40 -1.61
N MET A 58 3.40 -2.55 -0.59
CA MET A 58 4.50 -2.50 0.34
C MET A 58 4.01 -2.54 1.77
N LYS A 59 4.86 -2.92 2.70
CA LYS A 59 4.53 -2.96 4.11
C LYS A 59 5.61 -2.22 4.88
N MET A 60 5.22 -1.45 5.89
CA MET A 60 6.17 -0.74 6.75
C MET A 60 5.91 -1.08 8.21
N ASP A 61 6.91 -1.65 8.89
CA ASP A 61 6.84 -1.98 10.30
C ASP A 61 7.04 -0.68 11.08
N VAL A 62 6.01 -0.22 11.81
CA VAL A 62 6.08 1.07 12.48
C VAL A 62 6.97 1.06 13.72
N ASP A 63 7.31 -0.12 14.22
CA ASP A 63 8.24 -0.19 15.36
C ASP A 63 9.67 0.03 14.89
N LYS A 64 9.96 -0.29 13.64
CA LYS A 64 11.30 -0.11 13.11
C LYS A 64 11.45 1.16 12.30
N ASN A 65 10.36 1.82 11.96
CA ASN A 65 10.38 3.00 11.11
C ASN A 65 9.46 4.03 11.71
N VAL A 66 10.02 5.05 12.34
CA VAL A 66 9.24 6.03 13.07
C VAL A 66 8.98 7.30 12.26
N ALA A 67 9.92 7.69 11.44
CA ALA A 67 9.82 8.96 10.74
C ALA A 67 8.67 9.03 9.75
N THR A 68 8.47 7.99 8.97
CA THR A 68 7.43 8.00 7.95
C THR A 68 6.02 7.98 8.55
N PRO A 69 5.74 7.13 9.54
CA PRO A 69 4.41 7.17 10.16
C PRO A 69 4.10 8.54 10.77
N VAL A 70 5.09 9.19 11.38
CA VAL A 70 4.87 10.50 11.97
C VAL A 70 4.59 11.51 10.86
N ARG A 71 5.37 11.46 9.77
CA ARG A 71 5.22 12.38 8.67
C ARG A 71 3.82 12.35 8.08
N TYR A 72 3.20 11.17 8.00
CA TYR A 72 1.88 11.03 7.42
C TYR A 72 0.78 10.92 8.47
N ASN A 73 1.11 11.23 9.74
CA ASN A 73 0.13 11.26 10.80
C ASN A 73 -0.58 9.92 10.96
N VAL A 74 0.14 8.84 10.85
CA VAL A 74 -0.41 7.50 11.06
C VAL A 74 -0.51 7.29 12.56
N ARG A 75 -1.72 7.17 13.10
CA ARG A 75 -1.93 7.04 14.51
C ARG A 75 -2.44 5.68 14.93
N GLY A 76 -3.15 5.01 14.08
CA GLY A 76 -3.67 3.68 14.39
C GLY A 76 -3.17 2.72 13.35
N ILE A 77 -3.14 1.44 13.69
CA ILE A 77 -2.73 0.42 12.72
C ILE A 77 -3.72 -0.73 12.75
N PRO A 78 -3.92 -1.38 11.61
CA PRO A 78 -3.26 -1.08 10.35
C PRO A 78 -3.80 0.21 9.74
N THR A 79 -2.94 0.95 9.08
CA THR A 79 -3.35 2.07 8.25
C THR A 79 -2.77 1.80 6.88
N LEU A 80 -3.59 1.91 5.86
CA LEU A 80 -3.14 1.71 4.50
C LEU A 80 -3.23 3.05 3.78
N LEU A 81 -2.13 3.47 3.22
CA LEU A 81 -2.11 4.70 2.43
C LEU A 81 -1.85 4.30 0.99
N ILE A 82 -2.59 4.88 0.06
CA ILE A 82 -2.32 4.66 -1.35
C ILE A 82 -1.74 5.96 -1.89
N PHE A 83 -0.58 5.86 -2.52
CA PHE A 83 0.14 7.00 -3.07
C PHE A 83 0.08 6.93 -4.59
N LYS A 84 -0.05 8.08 -5.22
CA LYS A 84 0.05 8.14 -6.66
C LYS A 84 0.73 9.48 -7.00
N GLY A 85 1.80 9.41 -7.75
CA GLY A 85 2.54 10.62 -8.10
C GLY A 85 3.12 11.33 -6.89
N GLY A 86 3.48 10.56 -5.87
CA GLY A 86 4.08 11.12 -4.66
C GLY A 86 3.08 11.68 -3.66
N GLN A 87 1.78 11.54 -3.91
CA GLN A 87 0.78 12.10 -3.02
C GLN A 87 -0.17 11.03 -2.52
N VAL A 88 -0.67 11.20 -1.29
CA VAL A 88 -1.64 10.28 -0.73
C VAL A 88 -2.98 10.50 -1.42
N VAL A 89 -3.53 9.48 -2.03
CA VAL A 89 -4.82 9.56 -2.69
C VAL A 89 -5.92 8.79 -1.94
N GLU A 90 -5.55 7.85 -1.07
CA GLU A 90 -6.51 7.14 -0.23
C GLU A 90 -5.91 6.89 1.14
N GLN A 91 -6.72 6.96 2.19
CA GLN A 91 -6.28 6.64 3.52
C GLN A 91 -7.33 5.71 4.12
N ILE A 92 -6.93 4.53 4.54
CA ILE A 92 -7.83 3.51 5.05
C ILE A 92 -7.31 3.08 6.39
N VAL A 93 -8.11 3.23 7.44
CA VAL A 93 -7.70 2.88 8.78
C VAL A 93 -8.47 1.66 9.25
N GLY A 94 -7.77 0.69 9.77
CA GLY A 94 -8.36 -0.52 10.30
C GLY A 94 -8.50 -1.61 9.26
N TYR A 95 -8.99 -2.76 9.69
CA TYR A 95 -9.18 -3.89 8.79
C TYR A 95 -10.26 -3.59 7.77
N LYS A 96 -10.01 -3.94 6.52
CA LYS A 96 -11.04 -3.92 5.50
C LYS A 96 -10.87 -5.18 4.67
N ASP A 97 -11.93 -5.63 4.05
CA ASP A 97 -11.85 -6.86 3.28
C ASP A 97 -11.25 -6.59 1.89
N LYS A 98 -11.01 -7.67 1.17
CA LYS A 98 -10.34 -7.57 -0.12
C LYS A 98 -11.12 -6.72 -1.11
N ALA A 99 -12.43 -6.89 -1.16
CA ALA A 99 -13.24 -6.14 -2.12
C ALA A 99 -13.14 -4.63 -1.89
N PHE A 100 -13.11 -4.22 -0.63
CA PHE A 100 -12.98 -2.81 -0.30
C PHE A 100 -11.64 -2.28 -0.80
N LEU A 101 -10.57 -3.03 -0.56
CA LEU A 101 -9.24 -2.57 -0.93
C LEU A 101 -9.04 -2.59 -2.44
N GLU A 102 -9.63 -3.56 -3.12
CA GLU A 102 -9.55 -3.60 -4.58
C GLU A 102 -10.27 -2.41 -5.17
N ALA A 103 -11.43 -2.04 -4.62
CA ALA A 103 -12.16 -0.90 -5.14
C ALA A 103 -11.35 0.38 -4.96
N ALA A 104 -10.69 0.52 -3.82
CA ALA A 104 -9.87 1.71 -3.57
C ALA A 104 -8.67 1.76 -4.53
N LEU A 105 -7.99 0.64 -4.74
CA LEU A 105 -6.85 0.60 -5.64
C LEU A 105 -7.29 0.83 -7.08
N ASN A 106 -8.40 0.25 -7.47
CA ASN A 106 -8.83 0.33 -8.87
C ASN A 106 -9.15 1.75 -9.31
N LYS A 107 -9.49 2.63 -8.38
CA LYS A 107 -9.73 4.02 -8.73
C LYS A 107 -8.48 4.65 -9.31
N HIS A 108 -7.31 4.15 -8.94
CA HIS A 108 -6.06 4.80 -9.31
C HIS A 108 -5.24 4.00 -10.32
N VAL A 109 -5.50 2.71 -10.40
CA VAL A 109 -4.77 1.88 -11.32
C VAL A 109 -5.33 1.92 -12.70
N SER A 110 -6.61 1.67 -12.80
CA SER A 110 -7.18 1.58 -14.10
C SER A 110 -7.14 2.87 -14.83
N ALA A 111 -7.09 3.96 -14.12
CA ALA A 111 -7.08 5.22 -14.80
C ALA A 111 -5.94 5.29 -15.76
N GLY A 112 -4.87 4.67 -15.43
CA GLY A 112 -3.75 4.76 -16.29
C GLY A 112 -3.87 3.89 -17.48
N LEU A 113 -4.73 2.93 -17.41
CA LEU A 113 -4.80 2.06 -18.45
C LEU A 113 -5.76 2.40 -19.41
N THR A 114 -6.81 2.74 -18.99
CA THR A 114 -7.81 3.05 -19.77
C THR A 114 -7.60 3.86 -20.83
N PRO A 115 -7.02 4.69 -20.68
CA PRO A 115 -6.94 5.60 -21.63
C PRO A 115 -6.84 5.10 -22.90
N ARG A 116 -6.37 4.47 -23.11
CA ARG A 116 -6.15 4.17 -24.14
C ARG A 116 -7.10 3.77 -24.74
N ALA A 117 -7.47 3.42 -24.21
CA ALA A 117 -8.38 2.78 -24.70
C ALA A 117 -9.22 3.57 -25.37
N THR A 118 -9.34 4.24 -25.23
CA THR A 118 -10.21 4.80 -25.67
C THR A 118 -10.07 5.33 -26.67
N ALA A 119 -9.48 5.31 -26.97
CA ALA A 119 -9.41 5.67 -27.83
C ALA A 119 -9.99 5.62 -28.41
#